data_fb2e3497431352e3e8cf0f7bacdd1adb
#
_entry.id   fb2e3497431352e3e8cf0f7bacdd1adb
#
_cell.length_a   1.000
_cell.length_b   1.000
_cell.length_c   1.000
_cell.angle_alpha   90.00
_cell.angle_beta   90.00
_cell.angle_gamma   90.00
#
_symmetry.space_group_name_H-M   'P 1'
#
loop_
_entity.id
_entity.type
_entity.pdbx_description
1 polymer ?
#
loop_
_entity_poly.entity_id
_entity_poly.type
_entity_poly.pdbx_seq_one_letter_code
_entity_poly.pdbx_strand_id
1 'polypeptide(L)'
;MRLLLTYFQLGFILLSMGCAPAEGESIESISPKEASAMSSEHKAVIVDVREDSEWNEQHIPLAIHIPLAQLNERLSELKQYKDSPVITQCQAGGRSAKAVDVLKLAGFSKVYNMEGGIIAWEKAGLTTQ
;
A
#
# COMPACT_ATOMS: atom_id res chain seq x y z
N MET A 1 28.02 -1.89 -72.10
CA MET A 1 28.54 -1.71 -70.76
C MET A 1 27.51 -0.97 -70.02
N ARG A 2 26.66 -1.71 -69.22
CA ARG A 2 25.51 -1.14 -68.45
C ARG A 2 25.92 -0.96 -67.03
N LEU A 3 25.97 0.27 -66.55
CA LEU A 3 26.16 0.62 -65.17
C LEU A 3 24.85 0.38 -64.42
N LEU A 4 24.82 -0.55 -63.45
CA LEU A 4 23.73 -0.73 -62.52
C LEU A 4 23.98 0.14 -61.28
N LEU A 5 23.22 1.19 -61.16
CA LEU A 5 23.13 1.98 -59.90
C LEU A 5 22.22 1.24 -58.92
N THR A 6 22.84 0.68 -57.92
CA THR A 6 22.10 0.17 -56.74
C THR A 6 21.80 1.31 -55.79
N TYR A 7 20.52 1.66 -55.69
CA TYR A 7 20.03 2.58 -54.68
C TYR A 7 20.02 1.86 -53.33
N PHE A 8 20.90 2.31 -52.45
CA PHE A 8 20.89 1.91 -51.04
C PHE A 8 19.86 2.80 -50.34
N GLN A 9 18.66 2.26 -50.09
CA GLN A 9 17.66 2.92 -49.28
C GLN A 9 18.03 2.71 -47.80
N LEU A 10 18.56 3.77 -47.18
CA LEU A 10 18.71 3.82 -45.72
C LEU A 10 17.31 4.02 -45.08
N GLY A 11 16.73 2.93 -44.60
CA GLY A 11 15.52 3.01 -43.80
C GLY A 11 15.81 3.65 -42.44
N PHE A 12 15.37 4.87 -42.29
CA PHE A 12 15.40 5.57 -41.02
C PHE A 12 14.27 5.01 -40.13
N ILE A 13 14.60 4.08 -39.23
CA ILE A 13 13.67 3.58 -38.23
C ILE A 13 13.57 4.65 -37.17
N LEU A 14 12.50 5.45 -37.22
CA LEU A 14 12.07 6.31 -36.11
C LEU A 14 11.58 5.41 -34.98
N LEU A 15 12.48 5.17 -34.01
CA LEU A 15 12.09 4.57 -32.74
C LEU A 15 11.27 5.61 -31.96
N SER A 16 9.95 5.57 -32.10
CA SER A 16 9.05 6.34 -31.25
C SER A 16 9.13 5.75 -29.84
N MET A 17 9.96 6.34 -28.98
CA MET A 17 9.86 6.13 -27.53
C MET A 17 8.52 6.73 -27.07
N GLY A 18 7.49 5.92 -27.13
CA GLY A 18 6.23 6.23 -26.48
C GLY A 18 6.47 6.26 -24.96
N CYS A 19 6.54 7.45 -24.39
CA CYS A 19 6.45 7.63 -22.95
C CYS A 19 5.03 7.21 -22.58
N ALA A 20 4.84 5.99 -22.07
CA ALA A 20 3.59 5.59 -21.46
C ALA A 20 3.38 6.49 -20.22
N PRO A 21 2.20 7.12 -20.02
CA PRO A 21 1.93 7.80 -18.77
C PRO A 21 2.06 6.77 -17.65
N ALA A 22 2.84 7.11 -16.61
CA ALA A 22 2.89 6.31 -15.39
C ALA A 22 1.46 6.28 -14.83
N GLU A 23 0.76 5.15 -15.01
CA GLU A 23 -0.48 4.90 -14.31
C GLU A 23 -0.12 4.89 -12.83
N GLY A 24 -0.75 5.78 -12.03
CA GLY A 24 -0.57 5.80 -10.59
C GLY A 24 -0.85 4.39 -10.06
N GLU A 25 0.13 3.85 -9.34
CA GLU A 25 0.04 2.50 -8.79
C GLU A 25 -1.21 2.42 -7.91
N SER A 26 -2.14 1.54 -8.26
CA SER A 26 -3.37 1.35 -7.48
C SER A 26 -3.02 0.81 -6.10
N ILE A 27 -3.64 1.36 -5.05
CA ILE A 27 -3.47 0.87 -3.69
C ILE A 27 -4.09 -0.51 -3.59
N GLU A 28 -3.30 -1.50 -3.20
CA GLU A 28 -3.82 -2.83 -2.93
C GLU A 28 -4.64 -2.82 -1.63
N SER A 29 -5.86 -3.33 -1.73
CA SER A 29 -6.78 -3.46 -0.60
C SER A 29 -7.04 -4.93 -0.30
N ILE A 30 -7.16 -5.23 0.98
CA ILE A 30 -7.53 -6.56 1.47
C ILE A 30 -8.75 -6.47 2.37
N SER A 31 -9.51 -7.56 2.46
CA SER A 31 -10.67 -7.61 3.33
C SER A 31 -10.27 -7.72 4.80
N PRO A 32 -11.18 -7.35 5.74
CA PRO A 32 -10.95 -7.57 7.15
C PRO A 32 -10.65 -9.04 7.52
N LYS A 33 -11.29 -9.99 6.85
CA LYS A 33 -11.03 -11.43 7.08
C LYS A 33 -9.63 -11.84 6.65
N GLU A 34 -9.17 -11.36 5.50
CA GLU A 34 -7.81 -11.59 5.04
C GLU A 34 -6.79 -10.94 5.98
N ALA A 35 -7.04 -9.69 6.40
CA ALA A 35 -6.21 -8.99 7.35
C ALA A 35 -6.12 -9.73 8.69
N SER A 36 -7.24 -10.24 9.19
CA SER A 36 -7.30 -11.04 10.41
C SER A 36 -6.48 -12.34 10.30
N ALA A 37 -6.62 -13.05 9.19
CA ALA A 37 -5.89 -14.30 8.96
C ALA A 37 -4.37 -14.03 8.87
N MET A 38 -3.94 -13.02 8.13
CA MET A 38 -2.53 -12.65 7.98
C MET A 38 -1.91 -12.21 9.31
N SER A 39 -2.65 -11.45 10.10
CA SER A 39 -2.20 -10.97 11.40
C SER A 39 -2.13 -12.09 12.45
N SER A 40 -3.13 -12.96 12.51
CA SER A 40 -3.17 -14.09 13.47
C SER A 40 -2.10 -15.15 13.22
N GLU A 41 -1.67 -15.31 11.96
CA GLU A 41 -0.55 -16.19 11.59
C GLU A 41 0.83 -15.53 11.80
N HIS A 42 0.88 -14.34 12.39
CA HIS A 42 2.09 -13.52 12.58
C HIS A 42 2.84 -13.18 11.27
N LYS A 43 2.15 -13.21 10.13
CA LYS A 43 2.72 -12.88 8.82
C LYS A 43 2.59 -11.41 8.47
N ALA A 44 1.73 -10.68 9.17
CA ALA A 44 1.47 -9.27 8.93
C ALA A 44 1.28 -8.49 10.22
N VAL A 45 1.55 -7.20 10.18
CA VAL A 45 1.21 -6.25 11.25
C VAL A 45 0.10 -5.34 10.77
N ILE A 46 -0.88 -5.06 11.65
CA ILE A 46 -1.92 -4.05 11.41
C ILE A 46 -1.47 -2.76 12.07
N VAL A 47 -1.45 -1.68 11.31
CA VAL A 47 -1.15 -0.32 11.81
C VAL A 47 -2.42 0.51 11.76
N ASP A 48 -2.92 0.86 12.94
CA ASP A 48 -4.07 1.76 13.11
C ASP A 48 -3.58 3.21 13.05
N VAL A 49 -4.04 3.94 12.05
CA VAL A 49 -3.63 5.33 11.83
C VAL A 49 -4.69 6.35 12.26
N ARG A 50 -5.65 5.90 13.09
CA ARG A 50 -6.67 6.79 13.65
C ARG A 50 -6.12 7.67 14.78
N GLU A 51 -6.93 8.62 15.24
CA GLU A 51 -6.60 9.48 16.37
C GLU A 51 -6.62 8.70 17.70
N ASP A 52 -5.97 9.27 18.71
CA ASP A 52 -5.90 8.67 20.06
C ASP A 52 -7.27 8.41 20.67
N SER A 53 -8.22 9.33 20.48
CA SER A 53 -9.58 9.18 21.02
C SER A 53 -10.32 7.99 20.42
N GLU A 54 -10.16 7.75 19.12
CA GLU A 54 -10.76 6.60 18.43
C GLU A 54 -10.13 5.28 18.90
N TRP A 55 -8.81 5.26 19.03
CA TRP A 55 -8.07 4.10 19.55
C TRP A 55 -8.49 3.75 20.98
N ASN A 56 -8.65 4.75 21.83
CA ASN A 56 -9.02 4.56 23.23
C ASN A 56 -10.45 4.04 23.42
N GLU A 57 -11.35 4.33 22.48
CA GLU A 57 -12.70 3.77 22.52
C GLU A 57 -12.71 2.28 22.21
N GLN A 58 -12.04 1.89 21.13
CA GLN A 58 -11.85 0.50 20.74
C GLN A 58 -10.78 0.41 19.65
N HIS A 59 -10.12 -0.73 19.57
CA HIS A 59 -9.13 -1.01 18.54
C HIS A 59 -9.02 -2.51 18.26
N ILE A 60 -8.37 -2.85 17.16
CA ILE A 60 -8.09 -4.23 16.79
C ILE A 60 -6.98 -4.77 17.71
N PRO A 61 -7.16 -5.96 18.32
CA PRO A 61 -6.12 -6.55 19.15
C PRO A 61 -4.81 -6.73 18.38
N LEU A 62 -3.68 -6.48 19.05
CA LEU A 62 -2.33 -6.57 18.51
C LEU A 62 -1.97 -5.54 17.43
N ALA A 63 -2.88 -4.64 17.05
CA ALA A 63 -2.55 -3.54 16.15
C ALA A 63 -1.56 -2.57 16.80
N ILE A 64 -0.70 -1.98 15.97
CA ILE A 64 0.20 -0.90 16.39
C ILE A 64 -0.51 0.42 16.11
N HIS A 65 -0.60 1.30 17.09
CA HIS A 65 -1.21 2.59 16.93
C HIS A 65 -0.18 3.67 16.59
N ILE A 66 -0.30 4.26 15.42
CA ILE A 66 0.47 5.44 15.00
C ILE A 66 -0.46 6.34 14.20
N PRO A 67 -0.96 7.45 14.77
CA PRO A 67 -1.81 8.38 14.03
C PRO A 67 -1.17 8.85 12.71
N LEU A 68 -1.99 9.03 11.68
CA LEU A 68 -1.50 9.39 10.34
C LEU A 68 -0.58 10.62 10.36
N ALA A 69 -0.93 11.65 11.14
CA ALA A 69 -0.14 12.87 11.25
C ALA A 69 1.27 12.64 11.84
N GLN A 70 1.48 11.56 12.58
CA GLN A 70 2.75 11.21 13.22
C GLN A 70 3.52 10.14 12.47
N LEU A 71 2.94 9.54 11.43
CA LEU A 71 3.49 8.36 10.77
C LEU A 71 4.88 8.60 10.21
N ASN A 72 5.11 9.72 9.50
CA ASN A 72 6.41 10.07 8.94
C ASN A 72 7.51 10.19 9.99
N GLU A 73 7.20 10.74 11.14
CA GLU A 73 8.15 10.94 12.23
C GLU A 73 8.44 9.64 13.02
N ARG A 74 7.53 8.70 12.95
CA ARG A 74 7.56 7.45 13.72
C ARG A 74 7.81 6.19 12.89
N LEU A 75 8.27 6.33 11.66
CA LEU A 75 8.57 5.20 10.77
C LEU A 75 9.60 4.22 11.36
N SER A 76 10.51 4.70 12.19
CA SER A 76 11.50 3.84 12.88
C SER A 76 10.88 2.77 13.76
N GLU A 77 9.67 2.99 14.29
CA GLU A 77 8.93 2.01 15.08
C GLU A 77 8.45 0.82 14.25
N LEU A 78 8.41 0.98 12.93
CA LEU A 78 7.96 -0.05 11.98
C LEU A 78 9.11 -0.68 11.18
N LYS A 79 10.35 -0.30 11.41
CA LYS A 79 11.49 -0.71 10.56
C LYS A 79 11.67 -2.22 10.43
N GLN A 80 11.32 -2.98 11.45
CA GLN A 80 11.40 -4.45 11.42
C GLN A 80 10.41 -5.09 10.44
N TYR A 81 9.40 -4.34 10.00
CA TYR A 81 8.35 -4.81 9.07
C TYR A 81 8.57 -4.34 7.63
N LYS A 82 9.72 -3.77 7.30
CA LYS A 82 9.97 -3.20 5.96
C LYS A 82 9.73 -4.17 4.81
N ASP A 83 10.04 -5.44 5.00
CA ASP A 83 9.88 -6.48 3.98
C ASP A 83 8.80 -7.51 4.35
N SER A 84 8.04 -7.22 5.38
CA SER A 84 6.87 -8.00 5.81
C SER A 84 5.57 -7.29 5.42
N PRO A 85 4.45 -8.01 5.31
CA PRO A 85 3.18 -7.37 5.06
C PRO A 85 2.78 -6.39 6.18
N VAL A 86 2.50 -5.15 5.79
CA VAL A 86 1.97 -4.10 6.67
C VAL A 86 0.58 -3.74 6.18
N ILE A 87 -0.40 -3.83 7.06
CA ILE A 87 -1.80 -3.55 6.77
C ILE A 87 -2.19 -2.26 7.48
N THR A 88 -2.48 -1.21 6.74
CA THR A 88 -2.96 0.05 7.32
C THR A 88 -4.46 -0.02 7.54
N GLN A 89 -4.93 0.56 8.65
CA GLN A 89 -6.34 0.56 9.00
C GLN A 89 -6.72 1.89 9.63
N CYS A 90 -7.91 2.37 9.28
CA CYS A 90 -8.55 3.51 9.91
C CYS A 90 -10.03 3.22 10.18
N GLN A 91 -10.87 4.26 10.26
CA GLN A 91 -12.31 4.07 10.53
C GLN A 91 -13.02 3.43 9.32
N ALA A 92 -12.82 3.98 8.12
CA ALA A 92 -13.54 3.59 6.90
C ALA A 92 -12.65 3.36 5.67
N GLY A 93 -11.35 3.62 5.73
CA GLY A 93 -10.38 3.34 4.67
C GLY A 93 -9.69 4.55 4.03
N GLY A 94 -10.13 5.78 4.29
CA GLY A 94 -9.57 6.99 3.64
C GLY A 94 -8.20 7.40 4.18
N ARG A 95 -8.06 7.51 5.48
CA ARG A 95 -6.77 7.86 6.13
C ARG A 95 -5.74 6.75 5.93
N SER A 96 -6.17 5.51 6.03
CA SER A 96 -5.28 4.34 5.83
C SER A 96 -4.78 4.23 4.39
N ALA A 97 -5.54 4.64 3.39
CA ALA A 97 -5.07 4.75 2.02
C ALA A 97 -3.90 5.73 1.87
N LYS A 98 -3.97 6.88 2.54
CA LYS A 98 -2.85 7.85 2.60
C LYS A 98 -1.63 7.27 3.32
N ALA A 99 -1.85 6.49 4.37
CA ALA A 99 -0.77 5.81 5.10
C ALA A 99 -0.03 4.80 4.21
N VAL A 100 -0.72 4.12 3.29
CA VAL A 100 -0.09 3.24 2.30
C VAL A 100 0.94 4.00 1.49
N ASP A 101 0.60 5.18 0.99
CA ASP A 101 1.53 6.00 0.20
C ASP A 101 2.76 6.41 1.00
N VAL A 102 2.55 6.84 2.25
CA VAL A 102 3.66 7.19 3.16
C VAL A 102 4.62 6.02 3.35
N LEU A 103 4.11 4.84 3.62
CA LEU A 103 4.91 3.64 3.85
C LEU A 103 5.63 3.17 2.58
N LYS A 104 4.97 3.18 1.44
CA LYS A 104 5.60 2.83 0.15
C LYS A 104 6.76 3.77 -0.19
N LEU A 105 6.58 5.08 -0.02
CA LEU A 105 7.64 6.07 -0.23
C LEU A 105 8.82 5.87 0.73
N ALA A 106 8.56 5.35 1.92
CA ALA A 106 9.59 5.03 2.91
C ALA A 106 10.30 3.68 2.67
N GLY A 107 9.93 2.94 1.62
CA GLY A 107 10.59 1.70 1.21
C GLY A 107 9.98 0.42 1.78
N PHE A 108 8.77 0.47 2.32
CA PHE A 108 8.04 -0.74 2.72
C PHE A 108 7.55 -1.48 1.48
N SER A 109 7.90 -2.76 1.35
CA SER A 109 7.71 -3.52 0.10
C SER A 109 6.32 -4.13 -0.06
N LYS A 110 5.60 -4.37 1.03
CA LYS A 110 4.30 -5.05 1.03
C LYS A 110 3.31 -4.29 1.92
N VAL A 111 2.61 -3.33 1.34
CA VAL A 111 1.67 -2.49 2.09
C VAL A 111 0.27 -2.63 1.51
N TYR A 112 -0.69 -2.86 2.38
CA TYR A 112 -2.10 -3.06 2.03
C TYR A 112 -2.98 -2.12 2.84
N ASN A 113 -4.07 -1.65 2.22
CA ASN A 113 -5.14 -0.95 2.92
C ASN A 113 -6.22 -1.95 3.34
N MET A 114 -6.63 -1.96 4.59
CA MET A 114 -7.78 -2.76 5.01
C MET A 114 -9.08 -2.10 4.56
N GLU A 115 -9.75 -2.72 3.62
CA GLU A 115 -10.96 -2.23 3.00
C GLU A 115 -12.07 -2.01 4.03
N GLY A 116 -12.67 -0.81 4.00
CA GLY A 116 -13.77 -0.44 4.88
C GLY A 116 -13.40 -0.17 6.35
N GLY A 117 -12.13 -0.27 6.72
CA GLY A 117 -11.62 0.07 8.04
C GLY A 117 -12.20 -0.78 9.18
N ILE A 118 -12.15 -0.23 10.40
CA ILE A 118 -12.66 -0.93 11.59
C ILE A 118 -14.18 -1.17 11.54
N ILE A 119 -14.92 -0.33 10.82
CA ILE A 119 -16.35 -0.54 10.58
C ILE A 119 -16.59 -1.87 9.87
N ALA A 120 -15.84 -2.14 8.80
CA ALA A 120 -15.95 -3.39 8.06
C ALA A 120 -15.42 -4.59 8.87
N TRP A 121 -14.40 -4.37 9.69
CA TRP A 121 -13.89 -5.36 10.63
C TRP A 121 -14.98 -5.85 11.59
N GLU A 122 -15.69 -4.92 12.20
CA GLU A 122 -16.81 -5.25 13.11
C GLU A 122 -17.97 -5.92 12.39
N LYS A 123 -18.34 -5.44 11.19
CA LYS A 123 -19.39 -6.08 10.38
C LYS A 123 -19.05 -7.52 9.99
N ALA A 124 -17.77 -7.84 9.87
CA ALA A 124 -17.31 -9.20 9.62
C ALA A 124 -17.35 -10.09 10.89
N GLY A 125 -17.75 -9.55 12.02
CA GLY A 125 -17.84 -10.26 13.31
C GLY A 125 -16.48 -10.47 13.99
N LEU A 126 -15.46 -9.70 13.62
CA LEU A 126 -14.12 -9.79 14.18
C LEU A 126 -14.00 -8.98 15.47
N THR A 127 -13.17 -9.45 16.39
CA THR A 127 -13.06 -8.91 17.75
C THR A 127 -12.30 -7.59 17.81
N THR A 128 -12.79 -6.67 18.63
CA THR A 128 -12.10 -5.45 19.08
C THR A 128 -11.92 -5.45 20.59
N GLN A 129 -11.06 -4.59 21.09
CA GLN A 129 -10.84 -4.39 22.53
C GLN A 129 -10.75 -2.91 22.88
#